data_96a530fb8682c634927e16e85ac19af8
#
_entry.id   96a530fb8682c634927e16e85ac19af8
#
_cell.length_a   1.000
_cell.length_b   1.000
_cell.length_c   1.000
_cell.angle_alpha   90.00
_cell.angle_beta   90.00
_cell.angle_gamma   90.00
#
_symmetry.space_group_name_H-M   'P 1'
#
loop_
_entity.id
_entity.type
_entity.pdbx_description
1 polymer ?
#
loop_
_entity_poly.entity_id
_entity_poly.type
_entity_poly.pdbx_seq_one_letter_code
_entity_poly.pdbx_strand_id
1 'polypeptide(L)'
;MTEEELQQHWQALTNLITSGTGTNPGFDEVLLYIGIRESGMPPKVLCEREKTDLIQMATCTVLVPARYYQLFWVEDTGWPHYKELQRLPPMPREDLEQLLKPWIIQYAVKNRMI
;
A
#
# COMPACT_ATOMS: atom_id res chain seq x y z
N MET A 1 14.49 8.36 9.08
CA MET A 1 14.53 6.89 9.31
C MET A 1 15.78 6.34 8.66
N THR A 2 16.59 5.61 9.41
CA THR A 2 17.76 4.94 8.86
C THR A 2 17.34 3.72 8.05
N GLU A 3 18.23 3.21 7.21
CA GLU A 3 17.96 2.00 6.43
C GLU A 3 17.70 0.78 7.33
N GLU A 4 18.43 0.68 8.44
CA GLU A 4 18.23 -0.39 9.41
C GLU A 4 16.84 -0.31 10.06
N GLU A 5 16.41 0.89 10.44
CA GLU A 5 15.07 1.10 10.99
C GLU A 5 13.98 0.77 9.98
N LEU A 6 14.19 1.17 8.73
CA LEU A 6 13.28 0.85 7.64
C LEU A 6 13.13 -0.66 7.48
N GLN A 7 14.25 -1.39 7.51
CA GLN A 7 14.27 -2.83 7.40
C GLN A 7 13.52 -3.49 8.56
N GLN A 8 13.73 -3.00 9.79
CA GLN A 8 13.05 -3.53 10.97
C GLN A 8 11.54 -3.32 10.90
N HIS A 9 11.10 -2.13 10.49
CA HIS A 9 9.69 -1.83 10.33
C HIS A 9 9.06 -2.66 9.20
N TRP A 10 9.79 -2.82 8.10
CA TRP A 10 9.33 -3.65 6.99
C TRP A 10 9.15 -5.10 7.43
N GLN A 11 10.10 -5.63 8.19
CA GLN A 11 10.00 -6.98 8.73
C GLN A 11 8.79 -7.11 9.68
N ALA A 12 8.55 -6.11 10.53
CA ALA A 12 7.40 -6.11 11.42
C ALA A 12 6.09 -6.14 10.62
N LEU A 13 6.02 -5.36 9.53
CA LEU A 13 4.83 -5.31 8.67
C LEU A 13 4.60 -6.66 7.96
N THR A 14 5.65 -7.24 7.38
CA THR A 14 5.53 -8.54 6.71
C THR A 14 5.17 -9.65 7.71
N ASN A 15 5.68 -9.58 8.94
CA ASN A 15 5.32 -10.53 9.98
C ASN A 15 3.83 -10.41 10.35
N LEU A 16 3.32 -9.19 10.43
CA LEU A 16 1.90 -8.96 10.69
C LEU A 16 1.03 -9.62 9.61
N ILE A 17 1.38 -9.41 8.35
CA ILE A 17 0.64 -9.97 7.23
C ILE A 17 0.73 -11.49 7.23
N THR A 18 1.91 -12.04 7.47
CA THR A 18 2.12 -13.49 7.59
C THR A 18 1.22 -14.09 8.68
N SER A 19 1.14 -13.41 9.82
CA SER A 19 0.28 -13.83 10.93
C SER A 19 -1.20 -13.92 10.55
N GLY A 20 -1.65 -12.98 9.72
CA GLY A 20 -3.06 -12.93 9.30
C GLY A 20 -3.40 -13.82 8.12
N THR A 21 -2.43 -14.06 7.22
CA THR A 21 -2.67 -14.79 5.96
C THR A 21 -2.00 -16.17 5.90
N GLY A 22 -1.03 -16.42 6.76
CA GLY A 22 -0.22 -17.64 6.73
C GLY A 22 0.85 -17.67 5.65
N THR A 23 1.02 -16.58 4.92
CA THR A 23 1.97 -16.48 3.79
C THR A 23 2.86 -15.25 3.94
N ASN A 24 4.16 -15.42 3.74
CA ASN A 24 5.10 -14.31 3.75
C ASN A 24 4.92 -13.48 2.45
N PRO A 25 4.50 -12.21 2.54
CA PRO A 25 4.17 -11.43 1.36
C PRO A 25 5.40 -10.87 0.66
N GLY A 26 5.34 -10.80 -0.69
CA GLY A 26 6.23 -9.98 -1.47
C GLY A 26 5.77 -8.52 -1.44
N PHE A 27 6.47 -7.66 -2.18
CA PHE A 27 6.14 -6.22 -2.21
C PHE A 27 4.70 -5.95 -2.68
N ASP A 28 4.29 -6.59 -3.77
CA ASP A 28 2.94 -6.39 -4.31
C ASP A 28 1.86 -6.87 -3.35
N GLU A 29 2.12 -7.97 -2.62
CA GLU A 29 1.16 -8.50 -1.66
C GLU A 29 1.01 -7.58 -0.45
N VAL A 30 2.05 -6.85 -0.07
CA VAL A 30 1.95 -5.82 0.97
C VAL A 30 1.00 -4.71 0.52
N LEU A 31 1.17 -4.22 -0.70
CA LEU A 31 0.25 -3.22 -1.27
C LEU A 31 -1.16 -3.77 -1.41
N LEU A 32 -1.30 -5.02 -1.83
CA LEU A 32 -2.60 -5.66 -1.93
C LEU A 32 -3.32 -5.70 -0.57
N TYR A 33 -2.59 -6.04 0.48
CA TYR A 33 -3.12 -6.06 1.84
C TYR A 33 -3.67 -4.68 2.23
N ILE A 34 -2.90 -3.62 1.95
CA ILE A 34 -3.31 -2.24 2.21
C ILE A 34 -4.54 -1.89 1.37
N GLY A 35 -4.56 -2.28 0.11
CA GLY A 35 -5.68 -2.00 -0.79
C GLY A 35 -6.98 -2.64 -0.32
N ILE A 36 -6.92 -3.90 0.11
CA ILE A 36 -8.07 -4.60 0.65
C ILE A 36 -8.59 -3.89 1.89
N ARG A 37 -7.68 -3.48 2.77
CA ARG A 37 -8.01 -2.76 3.99
C ARG A 37 -8.74 -1.44 3.70
N GLU A 38 -8.24 -0.70 2.71
CA GLU A 38 -8.79 0.63 2.37
C GLU A 38 -10.07 0.55 1.53
N SER A 39 -10.26 -0.53 0.78
CA SER A 39 -11.40 -0.65 -0.14
C SER A 39 -12.74 -0.89 0.56
N GLY A 40 -12.71 -1.40 1.79
CA GLY A 40 -13.91 -1.85 2.46
C GLY A 40 -14.51 -3.12 1.86
N MET A 41 -13.80 -3.79 0.96
CA MET A 41 -14.27 -5.03 0.33
C MET A 41 -14.46 -6.15 1.33
N PRO A 42 -15.56 -6.93 1.20
CA PRO A 42 -15.69 -8.15 1.99
C PRO A 42 -14.65 -9.20 1.54
N PRO A 43 -14.28 -10.15 2.42
CA PRO A 43 -13.37 -11.23 2.04
C PRO A 43 -13.96 -12.03 0.87
N LYS A 44 -13.14 -12.21 -0.17
CA LYS A 44 -13.51 -13.01 -1.34
C LYS A 44 -12.26 -13.41 -2.10
N VAL A 45 -12.41 -14.37 -3.00
CA VAL A 45 -11.34 -14.72 -3.95
C VAL A 45 -11.27 -13.61 -5.00
N LEU A 46 -10.06 -13.04 -5.18
CA LEU A 46 -9.84 -11.93 -6.09
C LEU A 46 -9.33 -12.44 -7.44
N CYS A 47 -9.87 -11.88 -8.52
CA CYS A 47 -9.29 -12.11 -9.84
C CYS A 47 -8.08 -11.19 -10.05
N GLU A 48 -7.30 -11.44 -11.10
CA GLU A 48 -6.07 -10.66 -11.36
C GLU A 48 -6.36 -9.18 -11.56
N ARG A 49 -7.45 -8.84 -12.23
CA ARG A 49 -7.84 -7.44 -12.45
C ARG A 49 -8.13 -6.73 -11.13
N GLU A 50 -8.86 -7.39 -10.24
CA GLU A 50 -9.18 -6.83 -8.92
C GLU A 50 -7.92 -6.61 -8.11
N LYS A 51 -6.98 -7.56 -8.15
CA LYS A 51 -5.68 -7.40 -7.47
C LYS A 51 -4.92 -6.20 -8.01
N THR A 52 -4.86 -6.05 -9.32
CA THR A 52 -4.18 -4.91 -9.95
C THR A 52 -4.80 -3.58 -9.53
N ASP A 53 -6.12 -3.50 -9.54
CA ASP A 53 -6.83 -2.28 -9.14
C ASP A 53 -6.58 -1.93 -7.67
N LEU A 54 -6.56 -2.95 -6.80
CA LEU A 54 -6.30 -2.76 -5.38
C LEU A 54 -4.86 -2.30 -5.12
N ILE A 55 -3.90 -2.87 -5.83
CA ILE A 55 -2.48 -2.48 -5.72
C ILE A 55 -2.30 -1.03 -6.19
N GLN A 56 -2.94 -0.64 -7.29
CA GLN A 56 -2.89 0.74 -7.76
C GLN A 56 -3.49 1.70 -6.76
N MET A 57 -4.65 1.36 -6.21
CA MET A 57 -5.30 2.20 -5.21
C MET A 57 -4.45 2.32 -3.96
N ALA A 58 -3.84 1.23 -3.50
CA ALA A 58 -2.94 1.26 -2.34
C ALA A 58 -1.73 2.16 -2.59
N THR A 59 -1.17 2.11 -3.79
CA THR A 59 -0.05 2.98 -4.19
C THR A 59 -0.45 4.45 -4.06
N CYS A 60 -1.63 4.81 -4.54
CA CYS A 60 -2.15 6.18 -4.39
C CYS A 60 -2.32 6.54 -2.93
N THR A 61 -2.88 5.64 -2.14
CA THR A 61 -3.13 5.86 -0.71
C THR A 61 -1.86 6.19 0.05
N VAL A 62 -0.81 5.38 -0.12
CA VAL A 62 0.44 5.59 0.62
C VAL A 62 1.21 6.83 0.16
N LEU A 63 0.96 7.29 -1.06
CA LEU A 63 1.63 8.46 -1.62
C LEU A 63 0.89 9.78 -1.36
N VAL A 64 -0.23 9.76 -0.66
CA VAL A 64 -0.94 10.99 -0.28
C VAL A 64 -0.05 11.91 0.57
N PRO A 65 0.61 11.43 1.65
CA PRO A 65 1.48 12.31 2.43
C PRO A 65 2.67 12.87 1.64
N ALA A 66 3.10 12.16 0.60
CA ALA A 66 4.19 12.60 -0.28
C ALA A 66 3.72 13.61 -1.32
N ARG A 67 2.42 13.91 -1.35
CA ARG A 67 1.79 14.88 -2.26
C ARG A 67 1.85 14.48 -3.74
N TYR A 68 1.89 13.20 -4.03
CA TYR A 68 1.70 12.69 -5.39
C TYR A 68 0.23 12.53 -5.72
N TYR A 69 -0.60 12.25 -4.70
CA TYR A 69 -2.04 12.04 -4.86
C TYR A 69 -2.80 12.75 -3.74
N GLN A 70 -4.07 13.04 -4.01
CA GLN A 70 -4.98 13.63 -3.05
C GLN A 70 -6.29 12.86 -3.11
N LEU A 71 -6.87 12.55 -1.95
CA LEU A 71 -8.18 11.90 -1.90
C LEU A 71 -9.21 12.84 -2.53
N PHE A 72 -9.92 12.34 -3.53
CA PHE A 72 -10.91 13.11 -4.27
C PHE A 72 -12.33 12.84 -3.77
N TRP A 73 -12.70 11.57 -3.68
CA TRP A 73 -14.00 11.18 -3.11
C TRP A 73 -13.97 9.69 -2.78
N VAL A 74 -14.94 9.24 -1.98
CA VAL A 74 -15.06 7.84 -1.57
C VAL A 74 -16.45 7.35 -2.00
N GLU A 75 -16.50 6.22 -2.68
CA GLU A 75 -17.77 5.60 -3.09
C GLU A 75 -18.53 5.10 -1.86
N ASP A 76 -19.82 4.87 -2.02
CA ASP A 76 -20.68 4.33 -0.96
C ASP A 76 -20.16 2.99 -0.44
N THR A 77 -19.50 2.22 -1.30
CA THR A 77 -18.89 0.92 -0.94
C THR A 77 -17.63 1.07 -0.09
N GLY A 78 -17.07 2.28 0.02
CA GLY A 78 -15.82 2.55 0.71
C GLY A 78 -14.60 2.67 -0.21
N TRP A 79 -14.77 2.46 -1.52
CA TRP A 79 -13.65 2.54 -2.47
C TRP A 79 -13.21 3.99 -2.65
N PRO A 80 -11.94 4.33 -2.33
CA PRO A 80 -11.44 5.69 -2.47
C PRO A 80 -10.98 5.99 -3.90
N HIS A 81 -11.20 7.23 -4.33
CA HIS A 81 -10.70 7.73 -5.61
C HIS A 81 -9.73 8.88 -5.36
N TYR A 82 -8.63 8.87 -6.09
CA TYR A 82 -7.55 9.84 -5.89
C TYR A 82 -7.33 10.69 -7.12
N LYS A 83 -6.97 11.95 -6.89
CA LYS A 83 -6.54 12.88 -7.93
C LYS A 83 -5.02 12.90 -7.95
N GLU A 84 -4.44 12.76 -9.14
CA GLU A 84 -3.00 12.86 -9.32
C GLU A 84 -2.57 14.32 -9.22
N LEU A 85 -1.64 14.63 -8.32
CA LEU A 85 -1.09 15.99 -8.15
C LEU A 85 0.22 16.15 -8.90
N GLN A 86 1.03 15.12 -8.94
CA GLN A 86 2.26 15.10 -9.72
C GLN A 86 2.51 13.68 -10.23
N ARG A 87 3.12 13.63 -11.39
CA ARG A 87 3.40 12.36 -12.06
C ARG A 87 4.71 11.77 -11.54
N LEU A 88 4.67 10.50 -11.19
CA LEU A 88 5.90 9.77 -10.90
C LEU A 88 6.72 9.64 -12.18
N PRO A 89 8.03 9.95 -12.15
CA PRO A 89 8.86 9.74 -13.31
C PRO A 89 9.00 8.24 -13.60
N PRO A 90 9.17 7.85 -14.87
CA PRO A 90 9.48 6.46 -15.19
C PRO A 90 10.73 6.01 -14.47
N MET A 91 10.68 4.83 -13.84
CA MET A 91 11.82 4.28 -13.13
C MET A 91 11.77 2.76 -13.09
N PRO A 92 12.91 2.10 -12.91
CA PRO A 92 12.94 0.66 -12.73
C PRO A 92 12.13 0.24 -11.51
N ARG A 93 11.64 -0.99 -11.54
CA ARG A 93 10.85 -1.56 -10.44
C ARG A 93 11.54 -1.44 -9.09
N GLU A 94 12.84 -1.70 -9.05
CA GLU A 94 13.63 -1.62 -7.82
C GLU A 94 13.60 -0.22 -7.20
N ASP A 95 13.70 0.81 -8.05
CA ASP A 95 13.67 2.21 -7.59
C ASP A 95 12.30 2.58 -7.09
N LEU A 96 11.24 2.08 -7.74
CA LEU A 96 9.87 2.31 -7.30
C LEU A 96 9.62 1.68 -5.93
N GLU A 97 10.11 0.46 -5.70
CA GLU A 97 9.98 -0.20 -4.40
C GLU A 97 10.71 0.58 -3.31
N GLN A 98 11.91 1.08 -3.61
CA GLN A 98 12.68 1.90 -2.69
C GLN A 98 11.96 3.20 -2.35
N LEU A 99 11.34 3.82 -3.35
CA LEU A 99 10.57 5.04 -3.16
C LEU A 99 9.35 4.81 -2.27
N LEU A 100 8.64 3.73 -2.49
CA LEU A 100 7.37 3.45 -1.81
C LEU A 100 7.52 2.93 -0.38
N LYS A 101 8.57 2.18 -0.08
CA LYS A 101 8.74 1.54 1.22
C LYS A 101 8.60 2.49 2.41
N PRO A 102 9.27 3.65 2.45
CA PRO A 102 9.10 4.57 3.58
C PRO A 102 7.65 5.04 3.75
N TRP A 103 6.94 5.26 2.67
CA TRP A 103 5.55 5.71 2.72
C TRP A 103 4.60 4.59 3.13
N ILE A 104 4.88 3.36 2.73
CA ILE A 104 4.14 2.19 3.19
C ILE A 104 4.32 2.03 4.71
N ILE A 105 5.55 2.18 5.20
CA ILE A 105 5.84 2.12 6.64
C ILE A 105 5.10 3.23 7.38
N GLN A 106 5.13 4.45 6.86
CA GLN A 106 4.42 5.57 7.47
C GLN A 106 2.90 5.28 7.56
N TYR A 107 2.33 4.73 6.52
CA TYR A 107 0.94 4.30 6.51
C TYR A 107 0.67 3.27 7.62
N ALA A 108 1.52 2.27 7.71
CA ALA A 108 1.37 1.19 8.68
C ALA A 108 1.46 1.70 10.12
N VAL A 109 2.39 2.60 10.40
CA VAL A 109 2.55 3.22 11.72
C VAL A 109 1.35 4.08 12.04
N LYS A 110 0.92 4.92 11.12
CA LYS A 110 -0.21 5.82 11.30
C LYS A 110 -1.51 5.05 11.58
N ASN A 111 -1.68 3.91 10.94
CA ASN A 111 -2.86 3.06 11.10
C ASN A 111 -2.69 2.00 12.19
N ARG A 112 -1.63 2.11 12.97
CA ARG A 112 -1.35 1.22 14.11
C ARG A 112 -1.26 -0.25 13.72
N MET A 113 -0.74 -0.53 12.54
CA MET A 113 -0.48 -1.89 12.09
C MET A 113 0.83 -2.43 12.70
N ILE A 114 1.77 -1.54 12.91
CA ILE A 114 3.05 -1.89 13.53
C ILE A 114 3.47 -0.83 14.55
#